data_3673a34f5af72da5b30e89b1e71a8c69
#
_entry.id   3673a34f5af72da5b30e89b1e71a8c69
#
_cell.length_a   1.000
_cell.length_b   1.000
_cell.length_c   1.000
_cell.angle_alpha   90.00
_cell.angle_beta   90.00
_cell.angle_gamma   90.00
#
_symmetry.space_group_name_H-M   'P 1'
#
loop_
_entity.id
_entity.type
_entity.pdbx_description
1 polymer ?
#
loop_
_entity_poly.entity_id
_entity_poly.type
_entity_poly.pdbx_seq_one_letter_code
_entity_poly.pdbx_strand_id
1 'polypeptide(L)'
;MSDEERVDYVNDHLTLTGRREGLVFGTDALLLAAYVRRGEKSRALELGGGTGIVSLLLATREKVGQIECVEIQPAYAALARRNVLDNGQESRVTVTEADIRAYDTYGAGDFDLVVTNPPYMKTDIPACRSEEKQIARHEVHGGISDFLAAAKKKLRWGGRFFCVYLPERMTDLLTAMRENGIEPKRMTLVCASPCLPPSMLLVEGKRGGKPGLKVTRPLFIGGDLSERAESADMTYILTKGRFPRDYE
;
A
#
# COMPACT_ATOMS: atom_id res chain seq x y z
N MET A 1 23.59 -6.25 -13.77
CA MET A 1 22.59 -6.98 -12.96
C MET A 1 23.34 -8.10 -12.26
N SER A 2 23.27 -8.19 -10.94
CA SER A 2 23.79 -9.37 -10.23
C SER A 2 22.85 -10.56 -10.51
N ASP A 3 23.37 -11.80 -10.46
CA ASP A 3 22.56 -13.02 -10.66
C ASP A 3 21.39 -13.15 -9.65
N GLU A 4 21.34 -12.29 -8.62
CA GLU A 4 20.32 -12.24 -7.57
C GLU A 4 19.15 -11.30 -7.85
N GLU A 5 19.20 -10.51 -8.94
CA GLU A 5 18.17 -9.53 -9.29
C GLU A 5 17.24 -10.04 -10.40
N ARG A 6 15.97 -9.58 -10.35
CA ARG A 6 14.99 -9.74 -11.43
C ARG A 6 14.41 -8.37 -11.78
N VAL A 7 13.92 -8.24 -13.01
CA VAL A 7 13.16 -7.07 -13.45
C VAL A 7 11.75 -7.53 -13.78
N ASP A 8 10.77 -6.88 -13.14
CA ASP A 8 9.35 -7.12 -13.35
C ASP A 8 8.76 -5.96 -14.16
N TYR A 9 8.07 -6.26 -15.26
CA TYR A 9 7.29 -5.27 -16.03
C TYR A 9 5.93 -5.11 -15.37
N VAL A 10 5.70 -3.93 -14.77
CA VAL A 10 4.45 -3.65 -14.06
C VAL A 10 3.37 -3.16 -15.04
N ASN A 11 3.76 -2.31 -15.97
CA ASN A 11 2.94 -1.81 -17.08
C ASN A 11 3.86 -1.13 -18.12
N ASP A 12 3.27 -0.54 -19.18
CA ASP A 12 4.01 0.10 -20.29
C ASP A 12 4.95 1.24 -19.86
N HIS A 13 4.80 1.76 -18.64
CA HIS A 13 5.54 2.94 -18.15
C HIS A 13 6.28 2.67 -16.83
N LEU A 14 6.27 1.44 -16.31
CA LEU A 14 6.87 1.13 -15.03
C LEU A 14 7.51 -0.24 -15.03
N THR A 15 8.79 -0.25 -14.76
CA THR A 15 9.58 -1.46 -14.47
C THR A 15 10.04 -1.45 -13.02
N LEU A 16 10.15 -2.62 -12.42
CA LEU A 16 10.57 -2.75 -11.03
C LEU A 16 11.70 -3.76 -10.92
N THR A 17 12.85 -3.32 -10.44
CA THR A 17 13.93 -4.22 -10.04
C THR A 17 13.63 -4.75 -8.63
N GLY A 18 13.68 -6.06 -8.46
CA GLY A 18 13.52 -6.76 -7.20
C GLY A 18 14.59 -7.83 -7.01
N ARG A 19 14.66 -8.43 -5.82
CA ARG A 19 15.52 -9.59 -5.55
C ARG A 19 14.80 -10.87 -5.97
N ARG A 20 15.49 -11.84 -6.58
CA ARG A 20 14.90 -13.12 -7.03
C ARG A 20 14.24 -13.88 -5.88
N GLU A 21 14.89 -13.93 -4.72
CA GLU A 21 14.36 -14.58 -3.52
C GLU A 21 13.64 -13.61 -2.57
N GLY A 22 13.56 -12.30 -2.92
CA GLY A 22 12.98 -11.24 -2.13
C GLY A 22 11.45 -11.11 -2.24
N LEU A 23 10.95 -9.96 -1.79
CA LEU A 23 9.56 -9.55 -1.95
C LEU A 23 9.19 -9.49 -3.43
N VAL A 24 8.09 -10.09 -3.78
CA VAL A 24 7.41 -9.90 -5.05
C VAL A 24 6.20 -9.01 -4.76
N PHE A 25 6.04 -7.93 -5.52
CA PHE A 25 4.81 -7.15 -5.41
C PHE A 25 3.63 -7.99 -5.92
N GLY A 26 2.51 -7.86 -5.24
CA GLY A 26 1.29 -8.58 -5.54
C GLY A 26 0.19 -7.65 -6.06
N THR A 27 -0.95 -8.25 -6.32
CA THR A 27 -2.19 -7.55 -6.68
C THR A 27 -2.60 -6.53 -5.60
N ASP A 28 -2.23 -6.76 -4.34
CA ASP A 28 -2.43 -5.88 -3.20
C ASP A 28 -1.86 -4.48 -3.42
N ALA A 29 -0.60 -4.37 -3.86
CA ALA A 29 0.04 -3.08 -4.14
C ALA A 29 -0.64 -2.33 -5.30
N LEU A 30 -1.00 -3.05 -6.37
CA LEU A 30 -1.71 -2.49 -7.53
C LEU A 30 -3.09 -1.94 -7.14
N LEU A 31 -3.85 -2.72 -6.37
CA LEU A 31 -5.17 -2.36 -5.89
C LEU A 31 -5.11 -1.21 -4.88
N LEU A 32 -4.14 -1.24 -3.95
CA LEU A 32 -3.94 -0.16 -2.99
C LEU A 32 -3.66 1.17 -3.70
N ALA A 33 -2.70 1.19 -4.64
CA ALA A 33 -2.39 2.38 -5.40
C ALA A 33 -3.58 2.86 -6.24
N ALA A 34 -4.37 1.93 -6.82
CA ALA A 34 -5.59 2.27 -7.54
C ALA A 34 -6.68 2.85 -6.63
N TYR A 35 -6.77 2.37 -5.38
CA TYR A 35 -7.76 2.78 -4.40
C TYR A 35 -7.56 4.21 -3.88
N VAL A 36 -6.32 4.73 -3.92
CA VAL A 36 -6.00 6.13 -3.61
C VAL A 36 -6.66 7.04 -4.62
N ARG A 37 -7.42 8.03 -4.13
CA ARG A 37 -8.05 9.05 -4.97
C ARG A 37 -7.03 10.07 -5.45
N ARG A 38 -7.21 10.55 -6.67
CA ARG A 38 -6.31 11.54 -7.28
C ARG A 38 -6.34 12.87 -6.52
N GLY A 39 -5.15 13.40 -6.25
CA GLY A 39 -4.94 14.73 -5.68
C GLY A 39 -3.59 15.27 -6.16
N GLU A 40 -3.53 15.79 -7.39
CA GLU A 40 -2.29 16.13 -8.12
C GLU A 40 -1.29 17.01 -7.35
N LYS A 41 -1.77 17.82 -6.42
CA LYS A 41 -0.93 18.71 -5.59
C LYS A 41 -0.69 18.16 -4.18
N SER A 42 -1.22 16.97 -3.87
CA SER A 42 -1.12 16.42 -2.52
C SER A 42 0.28 15.89 -2.24
N ARG A 43 0.70 16.05 -0.98
CA ARG A 43 1.89 15.40 -0.42
C ARG A 43 1.47 14.08 0.21
N ALA A 44 2.10 13.02 -0.25
CA ALA A 44 1.84 11.66 0.22
C ALA A 44 3.02 11.12 1.05
N LEU A 45 2.72 10.22 1.96
CA LEU A 45 3.69 9.42 2.70
C LEU A 45 3.33 7.95 2.54
N GLU A 46 4.28 7.13 2.08
CA GLU A 46 4.19 5.68 2.12
C GLU A 46 4.97 5.16 3.33
N LEU A 47 4.31 4.38 4.17
CA LEU A 47 4.94 3.72 5.32
C LEU A 47 5.19 2.25 5.00
N GLY A 48 6.46 1.81 5.08
CA GLY A 48 6.88 0.45 4.72
C GLY A 48 6.87 0.25 3.21
N GLY A 49 7.65 1.05 2.48
CA GLY A 49 7.60 1.11 1.01
C GLY A 49 8.18 -0.09 0.27
N GLY A 50 8.98 -0.93 0.93
CA GLY A 50 9.62 -2.07 0.29
C GLY A 50 10.45 -1.64 -0.91
N THR A 51 10.12 -2.17 -2.09
CA THR A 51 10.78 -1.82 -3.36
C THR A 51 10.29 -0.51 -3.98
N GLY A 52 9.37 0.22 -3.33
CA GLY A 52 8.81 1.50 -3.78
C GLY A 52 7.65 1.38 -4.77
N ILE A 53 7.08 0.20 -4.96
CA ILE A 53 6.05 -0.06 -5.98
C ILE A 53 4.81 0.83 -5.84
N VAL A 54 4.27 1.03 -4.62
CA VAL A 54 3.06 1.84 -4.43
C VAL A 54 3.38 3.31 -4.70
N SER A 55 4.51 3.82 -4.19
CA SER A 55 4.99 5.19 -4.48
C SER A 55 5.15 5.44 -5.97
N LEU A 56 5.77 4.51 -6.70
CA LEU A 56 5.97 4.61 -8.15
C LEU A 56 4.64 4.57 -8.92
N LEU A 57 3.71 3.72 -8.54
CA LEU A 57 2.37 3.67 -9.14
C LEU A 57 1.58 4.98 -8.90
N LEU A 58 1.72 5.58 -7.72
CA LEU A 58 1.08 6.87 -7.43
C LEU A 58 1.72 8.02 -8.21
N ALA A 59 3.05 8.02 -8.35
CA ALA A 59 3.80 9.04 -9.06
C ALA A 59 3.60 8.97 -10.57
N THR A 60 3.79 7.81 -11.19
CA THR A 60 3.66 7.61 -12.65
C THR A 60 2.24 7.84 -13.15
N ARG A 61 1.22 7.61 -12.31
CA ARG A 61 -0.19 7.88 -12.62
C ARG A 61 -0.63 9.29 -12.20
N GLU A 62 0.29 10.13 -11.79
CA GLU A 62 0.04 11.52 -11.35
C GLU A 62 -1.07 11.65 -10.31
N LYS A 63 -1.18 10.67 -9.41
CA LYS A 63 -2.18 10.68 -8.35
C LYS A 63 -1.84 11.64 -7.22
N VAL A 64 -0.55 11.90 -7.03
CA VAL A 64 0.00 12.78 -5.99
C VAL A 64 1.06 13.69 -6.57
N GLY A 65 1.28 14.84 -5.95
CA GLY A 65 2.33 15.78 -6.37
C GLY A 65 3.71 15.31 -5.97
N GLN A 66 3.86 14.97 -4.71
CA GLN A 66 5.10 14.45 -4.12
C GLN A 66 4.78 13.32 -3.15
N ILE A 67 5.69 12.35 -3.05
CA ILE A 67 5.57 11.25 -2.11
C ILE A 67 6.91 10.98 -1.42
N GLU A 68 6.88 10.79 -0.12
CA GLU A 68 7.98 10.25 0.66
C GLU A 68 7.71 8.77 0.94
N CYS A 69 8.64 7.92 0.55
CA CYS A 69 8.61 6.47 0.75
C CYS A 69 9.56 6.14 1.90
N VAL A 70 9.03 5.65 3.03
CA VAL A 70 9.81 5.27 4.20
C VAL A 70 9.94 3.77 4.28
N GLU A 71 11.18 3.28 4.36
CA GLU A 71 11.49 1.85 4.46
C GLU A 71 12.59 1.64 5.51
N ILE A 72 12.38 0.66 6.40
CA ILE A 72 13.31 0.37 7.50
C ILE A 72 14.50 -0.50 7.06
N GLN A 73 14.29 -1.35 6.04
CA GLN A 73 15.33 -2.28 5.58
C GLN A 73 16.26 -1.58 4.58
N PRO A 74 17.58 -1.44 4.89
CA PRO A 74 18.53 -0.73 4.02
C PRO A 74 18.57 -1.28 2.59
N ALA A 75 18.51 -2.60 2.44
CA ALA A 75 18.55 -3.25 1.14
C ALA A 75 17.32 -2.89 0.27
N TYR A 76 16.12 -2.83 0.86
CA TYR A 76 14.90 -2.43 0.14
C TYR A 76 14.85 -0.92 -0.08
N ALA A 77 15.30 -0.11 0.85
CA ALA A 77 15.43 1.34 0.65
C ALA A 77 16.38 1.67 -0.53
N ALA A 78 17.49 0.94 -0.64
CA ALA A 78 18.42 1.07 -1.78
C ALA A 78 17.75 0.65 -3.10
N LEU A 79 17.01 -0.47 -3.13
CA LEU A 79 16.24 -0.91 -4.30
C LEU A 79 15.17 0.11 -4.67
N ALA A 80 14.43 0.66 -3.70
CA ALA A 80 13.43 1.68 -3.95
C ALA A 80 14.05 2.94 -4.59
N ARG A 81 15.19 3.43 -4.09
CA ARG A 81 15.91 4.57 -4.69
C ARG A 81 16.31 4.27 -6.13
N ARG A 82 16.83 3.07 -6.41
CA ARG A 82 17.17 2.66 -7.75
C ARG A 82 15.95 2.60 -8.67
N ASN A 83 14.85 2.01 -8.21
CA ASN A 83 13.60 1.93 -8.96
C ASN A 83 13.02 3.32 -9.26
N VAL A 84 13.15 4.27 -8.33
CA VAL A 84 12.77 5.67 -8.54
C VAL A 84 13.59 6.30 -9.66
N LEU A 85 14.92 6.07 -9.66
CA LEU A 85 15.84 6.57 -10.70
C LEU A 85 15.57 5.93 -12.05
N ASP A 86 15.47 4.60 -12.09
CA ASP A 86 15.27 3.82 -13.33
C ASP A 86 13.93 4.18 -14.04
N ASN A 87 12.96 4.71 -13.28
CA ASN A 87 11.66 5.16 -13.81
C ASN A 87 11.53 6.70 -13.93
N GLY A 88 12.59 7.47 -13.71
CA GLY A 88 12.60 8.94 -13.86
C GLY A 88 11.65 9.67 -12.90
N GLN A 89 11.48 9.17 -11.67
CA GLN A 89 10.55 9.72 -10.69
C GLN A 89 11.21 10.48 -9.53
N GLU A 90 12.48 10.84 -9.62
CA GLU A 90 13.28 11.50 -8.56
C GLU A 90 12.71 12.87 -8.17
N SER A 91 12.04 13.55 -9.09
CA SER A 91 11.39 14.83 -8.82
C SER A 91 10.11 14.71 -7.98
N ARG A 92 9.53 13.50 -7.91
CA ARG A 92 8.25 13.22 -7.22
C ARG A 92 8.40 12.29 -6.03
N VAL A 93 9.35 11.36 -6.05
CA VAL A 93 9.51 10.32 -5.04
C VAL A 93 10.84 10.50 -4.31
N THR A 94 10.77 10.68 -2.99
CA THR A 94 11.93 10.66 -2.10
C THR A 94 11.88 9.38 -1.28
N VAL A 95 13.02 8.67 -1.15
CA VAL A 95 13.11 7.45 -0.36
C VAL A 95 13.96 7.70 0.88
N THR A 96 13.34 7.53 2.04
CA THR A 96 13.95 7.67 3.36
C THR A 96 14.11 6.32 4.04
N GLU A 97 15.33 5.98 4.41
CA GLU A 97 15.61 4.81 5.24
C GLU A 97 15.42 5.19 6.71
N ALA A 98 14.32 4.72 7.31
CA ALA A 98 13.99 5.03 8.69
C ALA A 98 13.02 4.03 9.30
N ASP A 99 13.02 3.94 10.63
CA ASP A 99 11.98 3.26 11.40
C ASP A 99 10.74 4.16 11.49
N ILE A 100 9.58 3.66 11.07
CA ILE A 100 8.32 4.41 11.15
C ILE A 100 7.96 4.85 12.58
N ARG A 101 8.49 4.18 13.60
CA ARG A 101 8.31 4.52 15.02
C ARG A 101 9.15 5.73 15.45
N ALA A 102 10.21 6.03 14.72
CA ALA A 102 11.08 7.19 14.95
C ALA A 102 10.57 8.41 14.16
N TYR A 103 9.43 8.92 14.56
CA TYR A 103 8.63 9.92 13.83
C TYR A 103 9.36 11.22 13.44
N ASP A 104 10.45 11.54 14.12
CA ASP A 104 11.21 12.77 13.91
C ASP A 104 12.35 12.58 12.89
N THR A 105 12.60 11.35 12.45
CA THR A 105 13.73 11.01 11.56
C THR A 105 13.37 11.08 10.08
N TYR A 106 12.11 11.28 9.72
CA TYR A 106 11.63 11.36 8.34
C TYR A 106 10.54 12.41 8.20
N GLY A 107 10.53 13.12 7.07
CA GLY A 107 9.54 14.08 6.60
C GLY A 107 9.02 15.07 7.64
N ALA A 108 8.97 16.33 7.32
CA ALA A 108 8.18 17.29 8.08
C ALA A 108 6.71 16.91 7.99
N GLY A 109 5.97 16.87 9.09
CA GLY A 109 4.53 16.50 9.15
C GLY A 109 3.66 17.18 8.10
N ASP A 110 2.34 17.03 8.22
CA ASP A 110 1.33 17.63 7.35
C ASP A 110 1.24 17.04 5.93
N PHE A 111 1.27 15.71 5.86
CA PHE A 111 0.91 15.02 4.64
C PHE A 111 -0.61 15.02 4.41
N ASP A 112 -1.02 15.18 3.16
CA ASP A 112 -2.42 15.12 2.75
C ASP A 112 -2.96 13.70 2.81
N LEU A 113 -2.09 12.73 2.51
CA LEU A 113 -2.43 11.32 2.58
C LEU A 113 -1.24 10.47 3.07
N VAL A 114 -1.59 9.39 3.75
CA VAL A 114 -0.67 8.30 4.10
C VAL A 114 -1.20 7.01 3.47
N VAL A 115 -0.32 6.25 2.86
CA VAL A 115 -0.62 4.95 2.27
C VAL A 115 0.30 3.88 2.88
N THR A 116 -0.23 2.68 3.11
CA THR A 116 0.58 1.56 3.61
C THR A 116 0.04 0.21 3.19
N ASN A 117 0.95 -0.68 2.84
CA ASN A 117 0.74 -2.13 2.77
C ASN A 117 1.57 -2.76 3.90
N PRO A 118 1.07 -2.73 5.15
CA PRO A 118 1.87 -3.12 6.31
C PRO A 118 2.05 -4.64 6.36
N PRO A 119 3.08 -5.15 7.06
CA PRO A 119 3.16 -6.55 7.36
C PRO A 119 1.94 -6.98 8.20
N TYR A 120 1.31 -8.08 7.85
CA TYR A 120 0.05 -8.53 8.46
C TYR A 120 0.10 -9.95 9.02
N MET A 121 1.22 -10.66 8.91
CA MET A 121 1.41 -11.98 9.48
C MET A 121 1.95 -11.86 10.91
N LYS A 122 1.31 -12.54 11.85
CA LYS A 122 1.85 -12.65 13.22
C LYS A 122 3.13 -13.48 13.23
N THR A 123 4.04 -13.17 14.15
CA THR A 123 5.35 -13.83 14.31
C THR A 123 5.28 -15.31 14.69
N ASP A 124 4.11 -15.80 15.10
CA ASP A 124 3.91 -17.16 15.60
C ASP A 124 3.84 -18.26 14.50
N ILE A 125 3.93 -17.88 13.22
CA ILE A 125 3.95 -18.82 12.10
C ILE A 125 5.41 -19.17 11.78
N PRO A 126 5.76 -20.47 11.60
CA PRO A 126 7.15 -20.89 11.32
C PRO A 126 7.76 -20.15 10.14
N ALA A 127 9.00 -19.77 10.33
CA ALA A 127 9.80 -18.90 9.46
C ALA A 127 9.74 -19.26 7.96
N CYS A 128 9.46 -18.27 7.12
CA CYS A 128 9.81 -18.32 5.71
C CYS A 128 11.35 -18.42 5.53
N ARG A 129 11.79 -19.00 4.42
CA ARG A 129 13.21 -19.33 4.14
C ARG A 129 14.21 -18.16 4.13
N SER A 130 13.80 -16.91 4.29
CA SER A 130 14.69 -15.74 4.40
C SER A 130 14.22 -14.75 5.45
N GLU A 131 15.16 -14.21 6.22
CA GLU A 131 14.94 -13.21 7.26
C GLU A 131 14.25 -11.94 6.72
N GLU A 132 14.60 -11.51 5.50
CA GLU A 132 14.01 -10.35 4.82
C GLU A 132 12.51 -10.52 4.52
N LYS A 133 12.09 -11.75 4.13
CA LYS A 133 10.67 -12.07 3.92
C LYS A 133 9.90 -12.14 5.23
N GLN A 134 10.57 -12.55 6.30
CA GLN A 134 9.99 -12.52 7.64
C GLN A 134 9.71 -11.09 8.07
N ILE A 135 10.70 -10.20 7.99
CA ILE A 135 10.57 -8.80 8.38
C ILE A 135 9.44 -8.11 7.57
N ALA A 136 9.36 -8.37 6.27
CA ALA A 136 8.41 -7.72 5.40
C ALA A 136 6.96 -8.25 5.49
N ARG A 137 6.77 -9.48 5.99
CA ARG A 137 5.45 -10.11 6.14
C ARG A 137 4.99 -10.22 7.58
N HIS A 138 5.93 -10.27 8.51
CA HIS A 138 5.66 -10.44 9.94
C HIS A 138 5.85 -9.11 10.69
N GLU A 139 5.06 -8.90 11.74
CA GLU A 139 5.09 -7.70 12.59
C GLU A 139 6.37 -7.60 13.46
N VAL A 140 7.53 -8.00 12.92
CA VAL A 140 8.81 -7.99 13.66
C VAL A 140 9.26 -6.58 14.02
N HIS A 141 9.02 -5.60 13.14
CA HIS A 141 9.38 -4.19 13.34
C HIS A 141 8.18 -3.27 13.52
N GLY A 142 7.02 -3.79 13.90
CA GLY A 142 5.83 -3.02 14.20
C GLY A 142 4.57 -3.60 13.61
N GLY A 143 3.50 -3.61 14.39
CA GLY A 143 2.16 -4.02 13.97
C GLY A 143 1.35 -2.85 13.43
N ILE A 144 0.12 -3.12 13.01
CA ILE A 144 -0.80 -2.11 12.45
C ILE A 144 -0.96 -0.88 13.36
N SER A 145 -0.87 -1.04 14.69
CA SER A 145 -0.95 0.07 15.64
C SER A 145 0.21 1.07 15.49
N ASP A 146 1.43 0.60 15.21
CA ASP A 146 2.60 1.46 14.99
C ASP A 146 2.46 2.25 13.70
N PHE A 147 1.99 1.61 12.62
CA PHE A 147 1.71 2.28 11.36
C PHE A 147 0.64 3.36 11.50
N LEU A 148 -0.41 3.11 12.28
CA LEU A 148 -1.47 4.09 12.53
C LEU A 148 -1.02 5.21 13.47
N ALA A 149 -0.16 4.93 14.45
CA ALA A 149 0.46 5.95 15.28
C ALA A 149 1.36 6.88 14.46
N ALA A 150 2.15 6.32 13.54
CA ALA A 150 2.94 7.09 12.58
C ALA A 150 2.04 7.92 11.65
N ALA A 151 1.01 7.31 11.06
CA ALA A 151 0.06 8.01 10.21
C ALA A 151 -0.64 9.16 10.94
N LYS A 152 -1.08 8.96 12.19
CA LYS A 152 -1.67 10.02 13.04
C LYS A 152 -0.73 11.22 13.19
N LYS A 153 0.56 10.99 13.44
CA LYS A 153 1.54 12.06 13.65
C LYS A 153 1.86 12.82 12.36
N LYS A 154 1.86 12.13 11.22
CA LYS A 154 2.28 12.67 9.92
C LYS A 154 1.13 13.22 9.07
N LEU A 155 -0.09 12.71 9.19
CA LEU A 155 -1.25 13.27 8.49
C LEU A 155 -1.62 14.65 9.04
N ARG A 156 -1.95 15.59 8.17
CA ARG A 156 -2.65 16.81 8.57
C ARG A 156 -4.07 16.50 9.03
N TRP A 157 -4.69 17.41 9.76
CA TRP A 157 -6.12 17.30 10.11
C TRP A 157 -6.99 17.25 8.83
N GLY A 158 -7.89 16.28 8.78
CA GLY A 158 -8.69 16.00 7.59
C GLY A 158 -7.96 15.21 6.50
N GLY A 159 -6.66 14.91 6.68
CA GLY A 159 -5.87 14.07 5.78
C GLY A 159 -6.39 12.65 5.70
N ARG A 160 -6.01 11.94 4.65
CA ARG A 160 -6.54 10.62 4.32
C ARG A 160 -5.51 9.53 4.53
N PHE A 161 -5.98 8.40 5.05
CA PHE A 161 -5.22 7.17 5.24
C PHE A 161 -5.74 6.09 4.31
N PHE A 162 -4.85 5.33 3.67
CA PHE A 162 -5.18 4.21 2.81
C PHE A 162 -4.36 2.98 3.21
N CYS A 163 -5.04 1.84 3.29
CA CYS A 163 -4.40 0.60 3.69
C CYS A 163 -5.03 -0.59 2.96
N VAL A 164 -4.21 -1.57 2.61
CA VAL A 164 -4.65 -2.93 2.31
C VAL A 164 -4.34 -3.81 3.52
N TYR A 165 -5.24 -4.73 3.87
CA TYR A 165 -5.06 -5.58 5.04
C TYR A 165 -5.78 -6.93 4.87
N LEU A 166 -5.65 -7.83 5.86
CA LEU A 166 -6.33 -9.12 5.86
C LEU A 166 -7.76 -9.01 6.43
N PRO A 167 -8.77 -9.65 5.80
CA PRO A 167 -10.15 -9.63 6.29
C PRO A 167 -10.33 -10.21 7.68
N GLU A 168 -9.61 -11.25 8.04
CA GLU A 168 -9.64 -11.87 9.38
C GLU A 168 -9.11 -10.95 10.48
N ARG A 169 -8.34 -9.93 10.12
CA ARG A 169 -7.82 -8.91 11.03
C ARG A 169 -8.52 -7.55 10.89
N MET A 170 -9.68 -7.53 10.26
CA MET A 170 -10.46 -6.31 10.02
C MET A 170 -10.78 -5.58 11.33
N THR A 171 -11.16 -6.31 12.38
CA THR A 171 -11.48 -5.70 13.68
C THR A 171 -10.25 -5.02 14.29
N ASP A 172 -9.08 -5.66 14.23
CA ASP A 172 -7.82 -5.07 14.72
C ASP A 172 -7.54 -3.74 14.01
N LEU A 173 -7.64 -3.74 12.67
CA LEU A 173 -7.41 -2.53 11.85
C LEU A 173 -8.39 -1.41 12.20
N LEU A 174 -9.70 -1.67 12.20
CA LEU A 174 -10.72 -0.65 12.42
C LEU A 174 -10.65 -0.07 13.84
N THR A 175 -10.37 -0.92 14.84
CA THR A 175 -10.16 -0.49 16.23
C THR A 175 -8.94 0.42 16.34
N ALA A 176 -7.79 -0.04 15.83
CA ALA A 176 -6.56 0.74 15.87
C ALA A 176 -6.67 2.07 15.08
N MET A 177 -7.41 2.10 13.97
CA MET A 177 -7.72 3.35 13.25
C MET A 177 -8.44 4.35 14.15
N ARG A 178 -9.51 3.94 14.82
CA ARG A 178 -10.30 4.83 15.69
C ARG A 178 -9.53 5.29 16.91
N GLU A 179 -8.74 4.42 17.55
CA GLU A 179 -7.87 4.76 18.68
C GLU A 179 -6.81 5.81 18.30
N ASN A 180 -6.39 5.81 17.03
CA ASN A 180 -5.47 6.82 16.49
C ASN A 180 -6.18 8.05 15.88
N GLY A 181 -7.49 8.19 16.04
CA GLY A 181 -8.26 9.33 15.53
C GLY A 181 -8.37 9.38 14.00
N ILE A 182 -8.19 8.23 13.35
CA ILE A 182 -8.38 8.03 11.91
C ILE A 182 -9.69 7.28 11.71
N GLU A 183 -10.77 7.99 11.43
CA GLU A 183 -12.09 7.38 11.26
C GLU A 183 -12.19 6.66 9.91
N PRO A 184 -12.55 5.35 9.88
CA PRO A 184 -12.79 4.62 8.64
C PRO A 184 -13.94 5.25 7.83
N LYS A 185 -13.76 5.44 6.52
CA LYS A 185 -14.72 6.14 5.66
C LYS A 185 -15.21 5.32 4.48
N ARG A 186 -14.35 4.46 3.95
CA ARG A 186 -14.68 3.58 2.84
C ARG A 186 -13.94 2.26 3.01
N MET A 187 -14.63 1.16 2.72
CA MET A 187 -14.07 -0.19 2.79
C MET A 187 -14.56 -1.01 1.59
N THR A 188 -13.64 -1.75 0.98
CA THR A 188 -13.91 -2.66 -0.12
C THR A 188 -13.29 -4.02 0.20
N LEU A 189 -14.09 -5.06 0.19
CA LEU A 189 -13.62 -6.44 0.27
C LEU A 189 -13.20 -6.92 -1.12
N VAL A 190 -12.08 -7.61 -1.21
CA VAL A 190 -11.54 -8.16 -2.45
C VAL A 190 -11.58 -9.67 -2.38
N CYS A 191 -12.24 -10.29 -3.33
CA CYS A 191 -12.39 -11.74 -3.46
C CYS A 191 -11.71 -12.22 -4.75
N ALA A 192 -11.14 -13.40 -4.72
CA ALA A 192 -10.60 -14.00 -5.95
C ALA A 192 -11.73 -14.30 -6.95
N SER A 193 -12.89 -14.77 -6.47
CA SER A 193 -14.11 -14.99 -7.28
C SER A 193 -15.37 -14.83 -6.42
N PRO A 194 -16.57 -14.76 -7.01
CA PRO A 194 -17.84 -14.62 -6.26
C PRO A 194 -18.12 -15.75 -5.25
N CYS A 195 -17.55 -16.92 -5.46
CA CYS A 195 -17.79 -18.10 -4.61
C CYS A 195 -16.74 -18.28 -3.50
N LEU A 196 -15.73 -17.42 -3.44
CA LEU A 196 -14.66 -17.51 -2.46
C LEU A 196 -14.76 -16.38 -1.42
N PRO A 197 -14.35 -16.65 -0.17
CA PRO A 197 -14.29 -15.61 0.84
C PRO A 197 -13.32 -14.49 0.44
N PRO A 198 -13.46 -13.30 1.01
CA PRO A 198 -12.51 -12.22 0.79
C PRO A 198 -11.09 -12.63 1.20
N SER A 199 -10.12 -12.29 0.35
CA SER A 199 -8.69 -12.51 0.60
C SER A 199 -7.95 -11.23 1.01
N MET A 200 -8.52 -10.07 0.69
CA MET A 200 -7.98 -8.75 1.05
C MET A 200 -9.10 -7.80 1.40
N LEU A 201 -8.74 -6.76 2.14
CA LEU A 201 -9.61 -5.65 2.44
C LEU A 201 -8.84 -4.34 2.16
N LEU A 202 -9.48 -3.41 1.46
CA LEU A 202 -8.99 -2.05 1.22
C LEU A 202 -9.77 -1.09 2.09
N VAL A 203 -9.08 -0.22 2.83
CA VAL A 203 -9.71 0.77 3.70
C VAL A 203 -9.18 2.16 3.42
N GLU A 204 -10.09 3.12 3.36
CA GLU A 204 -9.81 4.55 3.41
C GLU A 204 -10.31 5.11 4.74
N GLY A 205 -9.45 5.86 5.43
CA GLY A 205 -9.77 6.59 6.65
C GLY A 205 -9.56 8.09 6.51
N LYS A 206 -10.06 8.85 7.50
CA LYS A 206 -9.87 10.31 7.57
C LYS A 206 -9.47 10.71 8.97
N ARG A 207 -8.34 11.42 9.12
CA ARG A 207 -7.94 12.00 10.42
C ARG A 207 -8.97 13.03 10.88
N GLY A 208 -9.49 12.87 12.10
CA GLY A 208 -10.54 13.71 12.65
C GLY A 208 -11.89 13.61 11.92
N GLY A 209 -12.13 12.52 11.18
CA GLY A 209 -13.41 12.25 10.52
C GLY A 209 -14.53 11.98 11.54
N LYS A 210 -15.76 12.32 11.15
CA LYS A 210 -16.98 11.91 11.90
C LYS A 210 -17.32 10.45 11.55
N PRO A 211 -18.03 9.69 12.41
CA PRO A 211 -18.51 8.34 12.10
C PRO A 211 -19.27 8.26 10.77
N GLY A 212 -19.26 7.07 10.16
CA GLY A 212 -19.96 6.80 8.90
C GLY A 212 -19.05 6.11 7.89
N LEU A 213 -18.95 4.79 8.01
CA LEU A 213 -18.23 3.91 7.09
C LEU A 213 -19.14 3.50 5.93
N LYS A 214 -18.72 3.77 4.70
CA LYS A 214 -19.32 3.20 3.49
C LYS A 214 -18.63 1.88 3.17
N VAL A 215 -19.36 0.78 3.19
CA VAL A 215 -18.93 -0.51 2.65
C VAL A 215 -19.40 -0.57 1.20
N THR A 216 -18.46 -0.71 0.27
CA THR A 216 -18.79 -0.82 -1.16
C THR A 216 -19.20 -2.24 -1.52
N ARG A 217 -19.63 -2.46 -2.74
CA ARG A 217 -19.73 -3.81 -3.27
C ARG A 217 -18.36 -4.50 -3.28
N PRO A 218 -18.28 -5.83 -3.18
CA PRO A 218 -17.02 -6.54 -3.28
C PRO A 218 -16.37 -6.33 -4.66
N LEU A 219 -15.03 -6.32 -4.69
CA LEU A 219 -14.26 -6.45 -5.91
C LEU A 219 -13.94 -7.92 -6.14
N PHE A 220 -14.28 -8.44 -7.30
CA PHE A 220 -13.86 -9.77 -7.76
C PHE A 220 -12.66 -9.61 -8.71
N ILE A 221 -11.55 -10.32 -8.42
CA ILE A 221 -10.36 -10.29 -9.27
C ILE A 221 -10.64 -11.07 -10.56
N GLY A 222 -11.11 -12.31 -10.43
CA GLY A 222 -11.51 -13.16 -11.54
C GLY A 222 -12.96 -12.90 -11.98
N GLY A 223 -13.24 -13.20 -13.24
CA GLY A 223 -14.58 -13.27 -13.80
C GLY A 223 -15.33 -14.51 -13.34
N ASP A 224 -16.28 -14.97 -14.15
CA ASP A 224 -17.06 -16.18 -13.85
C ASP A 224 -16.17 -17.43 -13.79
N LEU A 225 -16.53 -18.42 -12.97
CA LEU A 225 -15.75 -19.64 -12.69
C LEU A 225 -15.35 -20.46 -13.94
N SER A 226 -16.03 -20.21 -15.08
CA SER A 226 -15.78 -20.89 -16.36
C SER A 226 -14.65 -20.27 -17.19
N GLU A 227 -14.28 -19.02 -16.90
CA GLU A 227 -13.24 -18.30 -17.62
C GLU A 227 -12.11 -17.89 -16.68
N ARG A 228 -10.87 -18.27 -16.99
CA ARG A 228 -9.65 -17.79 -16.29
C ARG A 228 -9.36 -16.30 -16.57
N ALA A 229 -10.38 -15.54 -16.93
CA ALA A 229 -10.28 -14.14 -17.29
C ALA A 229 -10.45 -13.24 -16.04
N GLU A 230 -9.79 -12.10 -16.05
CA GLU A 230 -10.02 -11.05 -15.07
C GLU A 230 -11.45 -10.51 -15.18
N SER A 231 -12.00 -10.05 -14.04
CA SER A 231 -13.29 -9.35 -14.07
C SER A 231 -13.18 -8.02 -14.83
N ALA A 232 -14.32 -7.53 -15.35
CA ALA A 232 -14.38 -6.23 -16.03
C ALA A 232 -13.87 -5.09 -15.13
N ASP A 233 -14.16 -5.15 -13.82
CA ASP A 233 -13.67 -4.17 -12.85
C ASP A 233 -12.16 -4.26 -12.69
N MET A 234 -11.60 -5.48 -12.58
CA MET A 234 -10.16 -5.66 -12.45
C MET A 234 -9.43 -5.17 -13.70
N THR A 235 -9.90 -5.53 -14.87
CA THR A 235 -9.38 -5.02 -16.16
C THR A 235 -9.45 -3.47 -16.22
N TYR A 236 -10.56 -2.88 -15.77
CA TYR A 236 -10.69 -1.42 -15.69
C TYR A 236 -9.65 -0.82 -14.72
N ILE A 237 -9.48 -1.41 -13.53
CA ILE A 237 -8.53 -0.93 -12.51
C ILE A 237 -7.09 -1.00 -13.04
N LEU A 238 -6.69 -2.11 -13.64
CA LEU A 238 -5.33 -2.26 -14.19
C LEU A 238 -5.07 -1.27 -15.31
N THR A 239 -6.04 -1.08 -16.23
CA THR A 239 -5.90 -0.18 -17.37
C THR A 239 -5.93 1.31 -16.95
N LYS A 240 -6.91 1.69 -16.10
CA LYS A 240 -7.14 3.11 -15.73
C LYS A 240 -6.41 3.54 -14.45
N GLY A 241 -5.86 2.60 -13.68
CA GLY A 241 -5.20 2.88 -12.41
C GLY A 241 -6.10 3.45 -11.32
N ARG A 242 -7.42 3.28 -11.44
CA ARG A 242 -8.41 3.74 -10.47
C ARG A 242 -9.60 2.81 -10.44
N PHE A 243 -10.31 2.83 -9.34
CA PHE A 243 -11.57 2.11 -9.22
C PHE A 243 -12.68 2.75 -10.05
N PRO A 244 -13.67 1.98 -10.53
CA PRO A 244 -14.92 2.51 -11.07
C PRO A 244 -15.66 3.40 -10.06
N ARG A 245 -16.51 4.32 -10.56
CA ARG A 245 -17.19 5.32 -9.70
C ARG A 245 -18.11 4.75 -8.63
N ASP A 246 -18.70 3.60 -8.88
CA ASP A 246 -19.59 2.92 -7.94
C ASP A 246 -18.87 2.37 -6.68
N TYR A 247 -17.54 2.36 -6.67
CA TYR A 247 -16.72 2.13 -5.49
C TYR A 247 -16.36 3.42 -4.72
N GLU A 248 -16.76 4.59 -5.17
CA GLU A 248 -16.42 5.87 -4.55
C GLU A 248 -17.38 6.33 -3.43
#